data_717f41da0f7f386caf8e759e2c16f568
#
_entry.id   717f41da0f7f386caf8e759e2c16f568
#
_cell.length_a   1.000
_cell.length_b   1.000
_cell.length_c   1.000
_cell.angle_alpha   90.00
_cell.angle_beta   90.00
_cell.angle_gamma   90.00
#
_symmetry.space_group_name_H-M   'P 1'
#
loop_
_entity.id
_entity.type
_entity.pdbx_description
1 polymer ?
#
loop_
_entity_poly.entity_id
_entity_poly.type
_entity_poly.pdbx_seq_one_letter_code
_entity_poly.pdbx_strand_id
1 'polypeptide(L)'
;MGYSAREEFLNTASHLLAAAVFCAAGAWLATRANALGLGAFKTISVVVFYASAVFAFLASALYHGARGAAKYKLKLLDHIAIFFMSFGVFFVAAALSELPKSITIALSALLFLAAVAGSWLKIKMGADGTKKWSLIFNVAMPSFIIIPMFYMPAKAVMFFALAAALDLIGLAFYLKKDAEFTHAIWHIFSTLTVAGDTLAVYCML
;
A
#
# COMPACT_ATOMS: atom_id res chain seq x y z
N MET A 1 -19.90 -15.21 4.23
CA MET A 1 -19.82 -16.03 3.00
C MET A 1 -18.38 -15.99 2.53
N GLY A 2 -17.86 -17.08 1.99
CA GLY A 2 -16.53 -17.13 1.36
C GLY A 2 -16.65 -16.75 -0.12
N TYR A 3 -15.55 -16.33 -0.72
CA TYR A 3 -15.47 -16.08 -2.16
C TYR A 3 -15.63 -17.37 -2.96
N SER A 4 -16.18 -17.29 -4.18
CA SER A 4 -16.22 -18.41 -5.12
C SER A 4 -14.80 -18.80 -5.57
N ALA A 5 -14.63 -20.03 -6.10
CA ALA A 5 -13.33 -20.46 -6.60
C ALA A 5 -12.79 -19.59 -7.72
N ARG A 6 -13.68 -18.98 -8.53
CA ARG A 6 -13.32 -18.04 -9.58
C ARG A 6 -12.83 -16.69 -9.02
N GLU A 7 -13.51 -16.18 -8.00
CA GLU A 7 -13.08 -14.96 -7.30
C GLU A 7 -11.72 -15.16 -6.62
N GLU A 8 -11.52 -16.27 -5.90
CA GLU A 8 -10.24 -16.59 -5.25
C GLU A 8 -9.10 -16.71 -6.28
N PHE A 9 -9.37 -17.28 -7.45
CA PHE A 9 -8.39 -17.33 -8.53
C PHE A 9 -8.04 -15.94 -9.05
N LEU A 10 -9.04 -15.08 -9.33
CA LEU A 10 -8.81 -13.72 -9.80
C LEU A 10 -8.08 -12.86 -8.76
N ASN A 11 -8.47 -12.99 -7.49
CA ASN A 11 -7.82 -12.30 -6.37
C ASN A 11 -6.34 -12.69 -6.26
N THR A 12 -6.05 -13.99 -6.36
CA THR A 12 -4.67 -14.51 -6.32
C THR A 12 -3.87 -14.04 -7.52
N ALA A 13 -4.40 -14.24 -8.73
CA ALA A 13 -3.68 -13.95 -9.98
C ALA A 13 -3.39 -12.45 -10.15
N SER A 14 -4.36 -11.58 -9.86
CA SER A 14 -4.19 -10.13 -9.94
C SER A 14 -3.07 -9.62 -9.05
N HIS A 15 -3.02 -10.09 -7.79
CA HIS A 15 -2.00 -9.64 -6.86
C HIS A 15 -0.63 -10.31 -7.06
N LEU A 16 -0.56 -11.52 -7.59
CA LEU A 16 0.73 -12.09 -8.03
C LEU A 16 1.32 -11.28 -9.20
N LEU A 17 0.49 -10.92 -10.17
CA LEU A 17 0.93 -10.07 -11.28
C LEU A 17 1.38 -8.69 -10.77
N ALA A 18 0.60 -8.07 -9.90
CA ALA A 18 0.96 -6.78 -9.29
C ALA A 18 2.29 -6.86 -8.53
N ALA A 19 2.50 -7.91 -7.72
CA ALA A 19 3.76 -8.12 -7.01
C ALA A 19 4.96 -8.21 -7.96
N ALA A 20 4.84 -8.95 -9.07
CA ALA A 20 5.91 -9.07 -10.07
C ALA A 20 6.20 -7.73 -10.77
N VAL A 21 5.16 -7.00 -11.19
CA VAL A 21 5.30 -5.70 -11.85
C VAL A 21 5.95 -4.68 -10.93
N PHE A 22 5.50 -4.57 -9.68
CA PHE A 22 6.04 -3.57 -8.74
C PHE A 22 7.38 -3.98 -8.13
N CYS A 23 7.74 -5.26 -8.11
CA CYS A 23 9.09 -5.69 -7.83
C CYS A 23 10.07 -5.18 -8.90
N ALA A 24 9.73 -5.35 -10.18
CA ALA A 24 10.54 -4.83 -11.29
C ALA A 24 10.60 -3.30 -11.31
N ALA A 25 9.45 -2.62 -11.15
CA ALA A 25 9.39 -1.16 -11.08
C ALA A 25 10.21 -0.59 -9.91
N GLY A 26 10.13 -1.23 -8.74
CA GLY A 26 10.88 -0.85 -7.55
C GLY A 26 12.38 -0.99 -7.74
N ALA A 27 12.84 -2.10 -8.31
CA ALA A 27 14.25 -2.31 -8.62
C ALA A 27 14.77 -1.24 -9.60
N TRP A 28 13.99 -0.96 -10.66
CA TRP A 28 14.35 0.05 -11.64
C TRP A 28 14.41 1.46 -11.04
N LEU A 29 13.39 1.87 -10.27
CA LEU A 29 13.35 3.21 -9.68
C LEU A 29 14.38 3.40 -8.56
N ALA A 30 14.67 2.37 -7.77
CA ALA A 30 15.73 2.42 -6.78
C ALA A 30 17.12 2.57 -7.45
N THR A 31 17.37 1.84 -8.54
CA THR A 31 18.59 1.97 -9.34
C THR A 31 18.70 3.37 -9.94
N ARG A 32 17.58 3.91 -10.47
CA ARG A 32 17.52 5.28 -11.00
C ARG A 32 17.79 6.33 -9.92
N ALA A 33 17.18 6.21 -8.74
CA ALA A 33 17.41 7.13 -7.61
C ALA A 33 18.89 7.15 -7.18
N ASN A 34 19.52 5.97 -7.15
CA ASN A 34 20.95 5.84 -6.85
C ASN A 34 21.83 6.46 -7.95
N ALA A 35 21.50 6.20 -9.22
CA ALA A 35 22.25 6.75 -10.37
C ALA A 35 22.16 8.27 -10.46
N LEU A 36 21.03 8.87 -10.03
CA LEU A 36 20.84 10.32 -9.93
C LEU A 36 21.55 10.94 -8.70
N GLY A 37 22.22 10.14 -7.86
CA GLY A 37 22.94 10.63 -6.70
C GLY A 37 22.07 11.23 -5.59
N LEU A 38 20.81 10.80 -5.46
CA LEU A 38 19.87 11.38 -4.48
C LEU A 38 20.23 11.09 -3.01
N GLY A 39 21.25 10.26 -2.78
CA GLY A 39 21.71 9.86 -1.46
C GLY A 39 20.90 8.72 -0.85
N ALA A 40 21.50 8.07 0.16
CA ALA A 40 20.96 6.84 0.75
C ALA A 40 19.54 6.99 1.29
N PHE A 41 19.21 8.12 1.94
CA PHE A 41 17.91 8.33 2.57
C PHE A 41 16.76 8.28 1.54
N LYS A 42 16.87 9.01 0.43
CA LYS A 42 15.88 9.03 -0.66
C LYS A 42 15.83 7.68 -1.38
N THR A 43 16.96 7.06 -1.66
CA THR A 43 17.02 5.74 -2.30
C THR A 43 16.39 4.65 -1.42
N ILE A 44 16.68 4.64 -0.11
CA ILE A 44 16.06 3.70 0.84
C ILE A 44 14.54 3.89 0.91
N SER A 45 14.05 5.12 0.86
CA SER A 45 12.58 5.36 0.89
C SER A 45 11.88 4.73 -0.32
N VAL A 46 12.49 4.79 -1.51
CA VAL A 46 11.99 4.09 -2.71
C VAL A 46 11.96 2.58 -2.48
N VAL A 47 13.06 2.01 -1.98
CA VAL A 47 13.12 0.57 -1.68
C VAL A 47 12.06 0.16 -0.66
N VAL A 48 11.87 0.92 0.43
CA VAL A 48 10.88 0.63 1.47
C VAL A 48 9.46 0.67 0.92
N PHE A 49 9.12 1.65 0.08
CA PHE A 49 7.80 1.72 -0.55
C PHE A 49 7.52 0.46 -1.38
N TYR A 50 8.40 0.10 -2.30
CA TYR A 50 8.16 -1.05 -3.17
C TYR A 50 8.24 -2.38 -2.42
N ALA A 51 9.13 -2.52 -1.45
CA ALA A 51 9.18 -3.72 -0.61
C ALA A 51 7.86 -3.91 0.16
N SER A 52 7.30 -2.83 0.73
CA SER A 52 6.02 -2.89 1.44
C SER A 52 4.83 -3.16 0.52
N ALA A 53 4.80 -2.58 -0.70
CA ALA A 53 3.77 -2.84 -1.69
C ALA A 53 3.82 -4.29 -2.20
N VAL A 54 5.01 -4.78 -2.57
CA VAL A 54 5.21 -6.18 -3.00
C VAL A 54 4.82 -7.14 -1.87
N PHE A 55 5.21 -6.84 -0.62
CA PHE A 55 4.81 -7.64 0.53
C PHE A 55 3.29 -7.69 0.69
N ALA A 56 2.58 -6.56 0.54
CA ALA A 56 1.12 -6.52 0.63
C ALA A 56 0.45 -7.35 -0.48
N PHE A 57 0.90 -7.22 -1.72
CA PHE A 57 0.37 -8.00 -2.83
C PHE A 57 0.64 -9.49 -2.67
N LEU A 58 1.84 -9.90 -2.22
CA LEU A 58 2.16 -11.29 -1.96
C LEU A 58 1.35 -11.87 -0.79
N ALA A 59 1.21 -11.12 0.31
CA ALA A 59 0.40 -11.54 1.46
C ALA A 59 -1.05 -11.79 1.06
N SER A 60 -1.62 -10.90 0.25
CA SER A 60 -2.97 -11.03 -0.29
C SER A 60 -3.10 -12.22 -1.24
N ALA A 61 -2.18 -12.39 -2.19
CA ALA A 61 -2.18 -13.53 -3.09
C ALA A 61 -2.08 -14.87 -2.34
N LEU A 62 -1.21 -14.95 -1.33
CA LEU A 62 -1.09 -16.14 -0.47
C LEU A 62 -2.38 -16.39 0.32
N TYR A 63 -3.02 -15.34 0.86
CA TYR A 63 -4.29 -15.48 1.56
C TYR A 63 -5.38 -16.03 0.65
N HIS A 64 -5.54 -15.49 -0.56
CA HIS A 64 -6.57 -15.91 -1.50
C HIS A 64 -6.30 -17.31 -2.07
N GLY A 65 -5.04 -17.65 -2.32
CA GLY A 65 -4.64 -19.00 -2.79
C GLY A 65 -4.70 -20.09 -1.72
N ALA A 66 -4.74 -19.73 -0.44
CA ALA A 66 -4.70 -20.69 0.65
C ALA A 66 -6.06 -21.33 0.96
N ARG A 67 -6.01 -22.51 1.59
CA ARG A 67 -7.17 -23.27 2.09
C ARG A 67 -6.94 -23.71 3.55
N GLY A 68 -8.03 -24.07 4.21
CA GLY A 68 -7.98 -24.61 5.57
C GLY A 68 -7.43 -23.63 6.62
N ALA A 69 -6.74 -24.14 7.64
CA ALA A 69 -6.25 -23.36 8.77
C ALA A 69 -5.22 -22.29 8.38
N ALA A 70 -4.43 -22.51 7.32
CA ALA A 70 -3.45 -21.56 6.83
C ALA A 70 -4.11 -20.24 6.36
N LYS A 71 -5.31 -20.33 5.75
CA LYS A 71 -6.06 -19.17 5.24
C LYS A 71 -6.34 -18.14 6.33
N TYR A 72 -6.66 -18.58 7.56
CA TYR A 72 -6.91 -17.65 8.67
C TYR A 72 -5.66 -16.83 9.06
N LYS A 73 -4.49 -17.49 9.15
CA LYS A 73 -3.22 -16.82 9.46
C LYS A 73 -2.80 -15.85 8.35
N LEU A 74 -2.97 -16.29 7.10
CA LEU A 74 -2.65 -15.48 5.93
C LEU A 74 -3.59 -14.28 5.76
N LYS A 75 -4.88 -14.40 6.14
CA LYS A 75 -5.80 -13.25 6.23
C LYS A 75 -5.30 -12.19 7.20
N LEU A 76 -4.74 -12.60 8.33
CA LEU A 76 -4.17 -11.66 9.28
C LEU A 76 -2.95 -10.93 8.69
N LEU A 77 -2.08 -11.68 8.01
CA LEU A 77 -0.90 -11.13 7.34
C LEU A 77 -1.29 -10.14 6.24
N ASP A 78 -2.25 -10.50 5.39
CA ASP A 78 -2.82 -9.65 4.34
C ASP A 78 -3.29 -8.29 4.90
N HIS A 79 -4.05 -8.32 5.99
CA HIS A 79 -4.53 -7.09 6.63
C HIS A 79 -3.42 -6.26 7.30
N ILE A 80 -2.39 -6.89 7.85
CA ILE A 80 -1.25 -6.21 8.48
C ILE A 80 -0.39 -5.52 7.41
N ALA A 81 -0.20 -6.19 6.27
CA ALA A 81 0.65 -5.70 5.19
C ALA A 81 0.17 -4.35 4.63
N ILE A 82 -1.14 -4.06 4.65
CA ILE A 82 -1.71 -2.77 4.22
C ILE A 82 -1.19 -1.61 5.08
N PHE A 83 -1.02 -1.79 6.40
CA PHE A 83 -0.49 -0.73 7.26
C PHE A 83 0.95 -0.36 6.90
N PHE A 84 1.79 -1.35 6.58
CA PHE A 84 3.16 -1.10 6.15
C PHE A 84 3.22 -0.51 4.74
N MET A 85 2.31 -0.88 3.84
CA MET A 85 2.20 -0.25 2.53
C MET A 85 1.81 1.23 2.65
N SER A 86 0.85 1.56 3.52
CA SER A 86 0.46 2.96 3.82
C SER A 86 1.62 3.76 4.40
N PHE A 87 2.42 3.17 5.29
CA PHE A 87 3.66 3.77 5.77
C PHE A 87 4.65 3.98 4.63
N GLY A 88 4.86 2.97 3.77
CA GLY A 88 5.83 3.02 2.67
C GLY A 88 5.54 4.13 1.66
N VAL A 89 4.28 4.31 1.25
CA VAL A 89 3.90 5.37 0.32
C VAL A 89 4.09 6.77 0.93
N PHE A 90 3.72 6.95 2.21
CA PHE A 90 4.01 8.20 2.90
C PHE A 90 5.51 8.49 2.97
N PHE A 91 6.30 7.49 3.37
CA PHE A 91 7.73 7.65 3.56
C PHE A 91 8.44 8.06 2.26
N VAL A 92 8.13 7.42 1.13
CA VAL A 92 8.73 7.79 -0.16
C VAL A 92 8.29 9.18 -0.60
N ALA A 93 7.00 9.52 -0.46
CA ALA A 93 6.47 10.82 -0.80
C ALA A 93 7.15 11.95 0.00
N ALA A 94 7.27 11.77 1.31
CA ALA A 94 7.90 12.76 2.20
C ALA A 94 9.42 12.85 1.99
N ALA A 95 10.11 11.72 1.79
CA ALA A 95 11.55 11.70 1.61
C ALA A 95 12.02 12.29 0.27
N LEU A 96 11.21 12.14 -0.79
CA LEU A 96 11.51 12.72 -2.11
C LEU A 96 11.07 14.18 -2.25
N SER A 97 10.12 14.65 -1.44
CA SER A 97 9.67 16.05 -1.44
C SER A 97 10.70 16.99 -0.81
N GLU A 98 10.43 18.30 -0.89
CA GLU A 98 11.19 19.36 -0.21
C GLU A 98 10.73 19.58 1.25
N LEU A 99 9.97 18.66 1.82
CA LEU A 99 9.58 18.68 3.24
C LEU A 99 10.84 18.60 4.12
N PRO A 100 11.00 19.46 5.17
CA PRO A 100 12.16 19.40 6.03
C PRO A 100 12.42 18.00 6.58
N LYS A 101 13.69 17.54 6.48
CA LYS A 101 14.08 16.18 6.84
C LYS A 101 13.71 15.79 8.27
N SER A 102 13.77 16.73 9.22
CA SER A 102 13.35 16.50 10.62
C SER A 102 11.86 16.16 10.72
N ILE A 103 11.01 16.88 9.97
CA ILE A 103 9.56 16.63 9.91
C ILE A 103 9.30 15.29 9.21
N THR A 104 9.99 15.03 8.10
CA THR A 104 9.89 13.74 7.38
C THR A 104 10.21 12.58 8.32
N ILE A 105 11.30 12.65 9.09
CA ILE A 105 11.69 11.60 10.04
C ILE A 105 10.65 11.46 11.15
N ALA A 106 10.20 12.57 11.76
CA ALA A 106 9.24 12.53 12.86
C ALA A 106 7.90 11.92 12.44
N LEU A 107 7.34 12.36 11.30
CA LEU A 107 6.08 11.83 10.78
C LEU A 107 6.21 10.37 10.32
N SER A 108 7.33 10.00 9.68
CA SER A 108 7.59 8.62 9.29
C SER A 108 7.70 7.70 10.50
N ALA A 109 8.38 8.14 11.57
CA ALA A 109 8.44 7.37 12.82
C ALA A 109 7.05 7.21 13.45
N LEU A 110 6.23 8.27 13.48
CA LEU A 110 4.85 8.23 13.97
C LEU A 110 4.01 7.21 13.19
N LEU A 111 4.06 7.25 11.85
CA LEU A 111 3.28 6.34 11.01
C LEU A 111 3.79 4.89 11.08
N PHE A 112 5.10 4.69 11.20
CA PHE A 112 5.67 3.37 11.44
C PHE A 112 5.18 2.79 12.77
N LEU A 113 5.21 3.57 13.84
CA LEU A 113 4.68 3.16 15.15
C LEU A 113 3.17 2.90 15.10
N ALA A 114 2.41 3.69 14.33
CA ALA A 114 0.99 3.44 14.10
C ALA A 114 0.77 2.11 13.36
N ALA A 115 1.58 1.79 12.33
CA ALA A 115 1.52 0.51 11.62
C ALA A 115 1.81 -0.67 12.56
N VAL A 116 2.82 -0.54 13.43
CA VAL A 116 3.17 -1.56 14.44
C VAL A 116 2.04 -1.73 15.45
N ALA A 117 1.49 -0.63 15.97
CA ALA A 117 0.37 -0.66 16.93
C ALA A 117 -0.90 -1.27 16.31
N GLY A 118 -1.24 -0.87 15.08
CA GLY A 118 -2.36 -1.46 14.31
C GLY A 118 -2.17 -2.95 14.08
N SER A 119 -0.96 -3.38 13.75
CA SER A 119 -0.60 -4.79 13.58
C SER A 119 -0.74 -5.58 14.89
N TRP A 120 -0.27 -5.02 15.99
CA TRP A 120 -0.41 -5.63 17.33
C TRP A 120 -1.89 -5.80 17.72
N LEU A 121 -2.72 -4.77 17.49
CA LEU A 121 -4.17 -4.86 17.72
C LEU A 121 -4.80 -5.96 16.86
N LYS A 122 -4.41 -6.06 15.59
CA LYS A 122 -4.86 -7.14 14.68
C LYS A 122 -4.50 -8.53 15.21
N ILE A 123 -3.29 -8.71 15.70
CA ILE A 123 -2.83 -9.99 16.26
C ILE A 123 -3.63 -10.34 17.52
N LYS A 124 -3.88 -9.38 18.40
CA LYS A 124 -4.60 -9.58 19.66
C LYS A 124 -6.09 -9.89 19.47
N MET A 125 -6.75 -9.15 18.56
CA MET A 125 -8.21 -9.21 18.39
C MET A 125 -8.66 -10.05 17.20
N GLY A 126 -7.71 -10.53 16.39
CA GLY A 126 -7.97 -11.23 15.13
C GLY A 126 -8.41 -10.30 14.00
N ALA A 127 -8.33 -10.80 12.76
CA ALA A 127 -8.62 -10.03 11.56
C ALA A 127 -10.06 -9.47 11.53
N ASP A 128 -11.03 -10.21 12.06
CA ASP A 128 -12.45 -9.83 12.05
C ASP A 128 -12.84 -8.94 13.23
N GLY A 129 -12.20 -9.06 14.40
CA GLY A 129 -12.47 -8.26 15.59
C GLY A 129 -12.11 -6.77 15.46
N THR A 130 -11.26 -6.44 14.49
CA THR A 130 -10.73 -5.07 14.29
C THR A 130 -11.26 -4.36 13.06
N LYS A 131 -12.33 -4.83 12.43
CA LYS A 131 -12.81 -4.30 11.12
C LYS A 131 -12.96 -2.78 11.08
N LYS A 132 -13.63 -2.18 12.08
CA LYS A 132 -13.83 -0.71 12.15
C LYS A 132 -12.50 0.03 12.29
N TRP A 133 -11.65 -0.40 13.21
CA TRP A 133 -10.34 0.22 13.45
C TRP A 133 -9.43 0.10 12.23
N SER A 134 -9.42 -1.06 11.57
CA SER A 134 -8.65 -1.25 10.34
C SER A 134 -9.09 -0.30 9.24
N LEU A 135 -10.40 -0.10 9.06
CA LEU A 135 -10.91 0.84 8.06
C LEU A 135 -10.45 2.27 8.38
N ILE A 136 -10.53 2.68 9.66
CA ILE A 136 -10.05 4.00 10.09
C ILE A 136 -8.54 4.15 9.81
N PHE A 137 -7.73 3.16 10.18
CA PHE A 137 -6.29 3.19 9.94
C PHE A 137 -5.96 3.21 8.44
N ASN A 138 -6.66 2.41 7.64
CA ASN A 138 -6.44 2.33 6.19
C ASN A 138 -6.80 3.63 5.45
N VAL A 139 -7.67 4.47 6.01
CA VAL A 139 -7.98 5.79 5.46
C VAL A 139 -7.09 6.88 6.08
N ALA A 140 -6.90 6.85 7.41
CA ALA A 140 -6.18 7.90 8.12
C ALA A 140 -4.67 7.91 7.79
N MET A 141 -4.02 6.74 7.73
CA MET A 141 -2.58 6.69 7.48
C MET A 141 -2.19 7.23 6.09
N PRO A 142 -2.82 6.80 4.97
CA PRO A 142 -2.53 7.36 3.65
C PRO A 142 -2.86 8.86 3.56
N SER A 143 -3.87 9.35 4.29
CA SER A 143 -4.25 10.78 4.26
C SER A 143 -3.12 11.72 4.71
N PHE A 144 -2.14 11.24 5.49
CA PHE A 144 -0.97 12.03 5.84
C PHE A 144 -0.13 12.47 4.64
N ILE A 145 -0.29 11.84 3.47
CA ILE A 145 0.37 12.24 2.22
C ILE A 145 0.03 13.68 1.81
N ILE A 146 -1.08 14.22 2.28
CA ILE A 146 -1.46 15.64 2.07
C ILE A 146 -0.34 16.57 2.54
N ILE A 147 0.39 16.23 3.60
CA ILE A 147 1.45 17.10 4.14
C ILE A 147 2.61 17.26 3.13
N PRO A 148 3.27 16.19 2.65
CA PRO A 148 4.34 16.35 1.65
C PRO A 148 3.84 16.84 0.28
N MET A 149 2.55 16.73 -0.06
CA MET A 149 2.01 17.25 -1.32
C MET A 149 2.21 18.77 -1.50
N PHE A 150 2.30 19.54 -0.42
CA PHE A 150 2.61 20.96 -0.47
C PHE A 150 4.10 21.25 -0.80
N TYR A 151 4.94 20.22 -0.85
CA TYR A 151 6.39 20.29 -0.99
C TYR A 151 6.92 19.48 -2.17
N MET A 152 6.07 19.18 -3.17
CA MET A 152 6.47 18.38 -4.32
C MET A 152 5.99 19.00 -5.65
N PRO A 153 6.56 18.55 -6.80
CA PRO A 153 6.14 19.04 -8.11
C PRO A 153 4.66 18.76 -8.40
N ALA A 154 3.98 19.69 -9.08
CA ALA A 154 2.56 19.58 -9.40
C ALA A 154 2.18 18.28 -10.13
N LYS A 155 3.07 17.74 -10.97
CA LYS A 155 2.83 16.44 -11.63
C LYS A 155 2.79 15.29 -10.63
N ALA A 156 3.64 15.30 -9.62
CA ALA A 156 3.62 14.27 -8.57
C ALA A 156 2.34 14.41 -7.72
N VAL A 157 1.94 15.63 -7.36
CA VAL A 157 0.66 15.91 -6.68
C VAL A 157 -0.52 15.34 -7.47
N MET A 158 -0.56 15.58 -8.78
CA MET A 158 -1.62 15.08 -9.66
C MET A 158 -1.72 13.54 -9.61
N PHE A 159 -0.59 12.83 -9.68
CA PHE A 159 -0.59 11.36 -9.67
C PHE A 159 -0.93 10.78 -8.29
N PHE A 160 -0.46 11.38 -7.18
CA PHE A 160 -0.88 10.99 -5.84
C PHE A 160 -2.38 11.26 -5.61
N ALA A 161 -2.90 12.39 -6.10
CA ALA A 161 -4.33 12.68 -6.01
C ALA A 161 -5.17 11.68 -6.83
N LEU A 162 -4.70 11.30 -8.03
CA LEU A 162 -5.33 10.26 -8.84
C LEU A 162 -5.29 8.90 -8.11
N ALA A 163 -4.15 8.52 -7.54
CA ALA A 163 -4.01 7.31 -6.75
C ALA A 163 -5.00 7.29 -5.58
N ALA A 164 -5.09 8.37 -4.81
CA ALA A 164 -6.06 8.49 -3.72
C ALA A 164 -7.52 8.37 -4.20
N ALA A 165 -7.87 8.96 -5.34
CA ALA A 165 -9.19 8.82 -5.92
C ALA A 165 -9.50 7.37 -6.33
N LEU A 166 -8.53 6.67 -6.93
CA LEU A 166 -8.65 5.25 -7.30
C LEU A 166 -8.81 4.37 -6.05
N ASP A 167 -8.07 4.65 -4.97
CA ASP A 167 -8.19 3.92 -3.71
C ASP A 167 -9.59 4.09 -3.10
N LEU A 168 -10.14 5.31 -3.08
CA LEU A 168 -11.48 5.59 -2.59
C LEU A 168 -12.57 4.90 -3.43
N ILE A 169 -12.42 4.86 -4.76
CA ILE A 169 -13.32 4.11 -5.64
C ILE A 169 -13.23 2.62 -5.32
N GLY A 170 -12.01 2.09 -5.21
CA GLY A 170 -11.77 0.69 -4.82
C GLY A 170 -12.39 0.35 -3.48
N LEU A 171 -12.25 1.24 -2.48
CA LEU A 171 -12.86 1.08 -1.16
C LEU A 171 -14.39 0.98 -1.23
N ALA A 172 -15.05 1.73 -2.12
CA ALA A 172 -16.48 1.63 -2.33
C ALA A 172 -16.89 0.22 -2.80
N PHE A 173 -16.10 -0.42 -3.67
CA PHE A 173 -16.30 -1.82 -4.07
C PHE A 173 -16.00 -2.79 -2.94
N TYR A 174 -14.94 -2.57 -2.16
CA TYR A 174 -14.62 -3.39 -0.98
C TYR A 174 -15.76 -3.41 0.05
N LEU A 175 -16.45 -2.30 0.24
CA LEU A 175 -17.55 -2.18 1.19
C LEU A 175 -18.85 -2.83 0.67
N LYS A 176 -18.99 -2.99 -0.64
CA LYS A 176 -20.17 -3.57 -1.30
C LYS A 176 -20.03 -5.10 -1.35
N LYS A 177 -20.73 -5.79 -0.42
CA LYS A 177 -20.58 -7.24 -0.24
C LYS A 177 -21.63 -8.09 -0.95
N ASP A 178 -22.62 -7.46 -1.58
CA ASP A 178 -23.82 -8.12 -2.09
C ASP A 178 -23.71 -8.52 -3.57
N ALA A 179 -22.59 -8.21 -4.24
CA ALA A 179 -22.37 -8.57 -5.63
C ALA A 179 -21.06 -9.36 -5.79
N GLU A 180 -21.07 -10.32 -6.69
CA GLU A 180 -19.88 -11.10 -7.05
C GLU A 180 -18.77 -10.19 -7.62
N PHE A 181 -17.54 -10.60 -7.48
CA PHE A 181 -16.34 -9.96 -7.99
C PHE A 181 -16.03 -8.53 -7.44
N THR A 182 -16.81 -7.99 -6.52
CA THR A 182 -16.53 -6.65 -5.96
C THR A 182 -15.18 -6.60 -5.27
N HIS A 183 -14.75 -7.68 -4.64
CA HIS A 183 -13.44 -7.79 -4.02
C HIS A 183 -12.32 -7.86 -5.06
N ALA A 184 -12.50 -8.59 -6.15
CA ALA A 184 -11.55 -8.62 -7.26
C ALA A 184 -11.43 -7.25 -7.95
N ILE A 185 -12.53 -6.51 -8.09
CA ILE A 185 -12.51 -5.14 -8.58
C ILE A 185 -11.71 -4.25 -7.65
N TRP A 186 -11.89 -4.37 -6.32
CA TRP A 186 -11.07 -3.63 -5.35
C TRP A 186 -9.58 -3.95 -5.51
N HIS A 187 -9.17 -5.20 -5.76
CA HIS A 187 -7.78 -5.58 -6.05
C HIS A 187 -7.22 -4.86 -7.29
N ILE A 188 -8.02 -4.71 -8.34
CA ILE A 188 -7.63 -3.96 -9.54
C ILE A 188 -7.40 -2.48 -9.18
N PHE A 189 -8.31 -1.87 -8.43
CA PHE A 189 -8.15 -0.48 -8.00
C PHE A 189 -6.94 -0.28 -7.09
N SER A 190 -6.67 -1.20 -6.16
CA SER A 190 -5.46 -1.16 -5.33
C SER A 190 -4.18 -1.25 -6.17
N THR A 191 -4.18 -2.07 -7.21
CA THR A 191 -3.06 -2.15 -8.18
C THR A 191 -2.89 -0.84 -8.95
N LEU A 192 -3.99 -0.23 -9.41
CA LEU A 192 -3.98 1.06 -10.10
C LEU A 192 -3.55 2.21 -9.18
N THR A 193 -3.91 2.15 -7.89
CA THR A 193 -3.43 3.09 -6.86
C THR A 193 -1.91 3.07 -6.78
N VAL A 194 -1.30 1.89 -6.61
CA VAL A 194 0.17 1.77 -6.55
C VAL A 194 0.83 2.15 -7.88
N ALA A 195 0.15 1.96 -9.03
CA ALA A 195 0.64 2.45 -10.32
C ALA A 195 0.65 3.99 -10.36
N GLY A 196 -0.40 4.65 -9.86
CA GLY A 196 -0.44 6.10 -9.72
C GLY A 196 0.66 6.63 -8.79
N ASP A 197 0.85 6.00 -7.63
CA ASP A 197 1.94 6.31 -6.71
C ASP A 197 3.32 6.14 -7.38
N THR A 198 3.48 5.10 -8.20
CA THR A 198 4.69 4.85 -8.99
C THR A 198 4.99 5.98 -9.97
N LEU A 199 3.97 6.47 -10.67
CA LEU A 199 4.11 7.62 -11.58
C LEU A 199 4.44 8.90 -10.81
N ALA A 200 3.86 9.11 -9.63
CA ALA A 200 4.20 10.22 -8.77
C ALA A 200 5.67 10.16 -8.32
N VAL A 201 6.13 9.00 -7.82
CA VAL A 201 7.55 8.78 -7.46
C VAL A 201 8.46 9.03 -8.66
N TYR A 202 8.12 8.52 -9.84
CA TYR A 202 8.90 8.78 -11.06
C TYR A 202 9.03 10.27 -11.40
N CYS A 203 7.97 11.05 -11.18
CA CYS A 203 7.98 12.50 -11.41
C CYS A 203 8.83 13.27 -10.37
N MET A 204 9.20 12.64 -9.26
CA MET A 204 10.04 13.21 -8.20
C MET A 204 11.52 12.82 -8.33
N LEU A 205 11.83 11.84 -9.19
CA LEU A 205 13.19 11.40 -9.56
C LEU A 205 13.68 12.08 -10.84
#